data_88a238be71dbe8b5d6c05ac751508650
#
_entry.id   88a238be71dbe8b5d6c05ac751508650
#
_cell.length_a   1.000
_cell.length_b   1.000
_cell.length_c   1.000
_cell.angle_alpha   90.00
_cell.angle_beta   90.00
_cell.angle_gamma   90.00
#
_symmetry.space_group_name_H-M   'P 1'
#
loop_
_entity.id
_entity.type
_entity.pdbx_description
1 polymer ?
#
loop_
_entity_poly.entity_id
_entity_poly.type
_entity_poly.pdbx_seq_one_letter_code
_entity_poly.pdbx_strand_id
1 'polypeptide(L)'
;MKQRLHTLRRNDSGFTLVELLVVVLILGVLSGVVVFAVSNFNNQGVEAACKADVKNVEIADEAYVAKNSGHAADTKALVDAGYLREAPPAAVGGGAKYAVTMTNGVITSVGC
;
A
#
# COMPACT_ATOMS: atom_id res chain seq x y z
N MET A 1 16.67 -28.72 -46.69
CA MET A 1 16.24 -28.60 -45.26
C MET A 1 17.31 -28.02 -44.34
N LYS A 2 18.52 -28.45 -44.42
CA LYS A 2 19.60 -27.92 -43.62
C LYS A 2 19.87 -26.44 -43.85
N GLN A 3 19.73 -25.95 -45.08
CA GLN A 3 19.88 -24.54 -45.42
C GLN A 3 18.77 -23.67 -44.83
N ARG A 4 17.56 -24.18 -44.78
CA ARG A 4 16.42 -23.45 -44.15
C ARG A 4 16.62 -23.29 -42.66
N LEU A 5 17.06 -24.33 -42.00
CA LEU A 5 17.35 -24.29 -40.57
C LEU A 5 18.51 -23.32 -40.25
N HIS A 6 19.48 -23.24 -41.11
CA HIS A 6 20.60 -22.32 -40.95
C HIS A 6 20.17 -20.86 -41.12
N THR A 7 19.24 -20.59 -42.06
CA THR A 7 18.69 -19.26 -42.29
C THR A 7 17.81 -18.85 -41.12
N LEU A 8 16.99 -19.73 -40.58
CA LEU A 8 16.18 -19.49 -39.40
C LEU A 8 17.07 -19.22 -38.15
N ARG A 9 18.16 -19.96 -38.01
CA ARG A 9 19.10 -19.72 -36.93
C ARG A 9 19.76 -18.34 -37.02
N ARG A 10 20.06 -17.88 -38.21
CA ARG A 10 20.59 -16.53 -38.43
C ARG A 10 19.58 -15.47 -38.02
N ASN A 11 18.31 -15.66 -38.36
CA ASN A 11 17.26 -14.74 -38.00
C ASN A 11 17.01 -14.75 -36.47
N ASP A 12 17.04 -15.94 -35.83
CA ASP A 12 16.86 -16.06 -34.39
C ASP A 12 18.06 -15.52 -33.61
N SER A 13 19.27 -15.63 -34.16
CA SER A 13 20.48 -15.11 -33.55
C SER A 13 20.88 -13.72 -34.07
N GLY A 14 19.94 -13.05 -34.77
CA GLY A 14 20.16 -11.78 -35.41
C GLY A 14 20.26 -10.58 -34.50
N PHE A 15 20.13 -10.77 -33.17
CA PHE A 15 20.31 -9.70 -32.22
C PHE A 15 21.78 -9.28 -32.15
N THR A 16 22.04 -8.02 -32.42
CA THR A 16 23.39 -7.48 -32.28
C THR A 16 23.70 -7.19 -30.82
N LEU A 17 24.98 -7.13 -30.50
CA LEU A 17 25.43 -6.78 -29.15
C LEU A 17 24.94 -5.38 -28.76
N VAL A 18 24.92 -4.45 -29.70
CA VAL A 18 24.42 -3.08 -29.49
C VAL A 18 22.93 -3.08 -29.17
N GLU A 19 22.14 -3.92 -29.83
CA GLU A 19 20.72 -4.03 -29.60
C GLU A 19 20.42 -4.52 -28.18
N LEU A 20 21.11 -5.54 -27.71
CA LEU A 20 21.00 -6.00 -26.32
C LEU A 20 21.43 -4.92 -25.32
N LEU A 21 22.52 -4.22 -25.63
CA LEU A 21 23.02 -3.14 -24.78
C LEU A 21 21.99 -2.04 -24.62
N VAL A 22 21.36 -1.62 -25.74
CA VAL A 22 20.33 -0.58 -25.74
C VAL A 22 19.10 -1.03 -24.92
N VAL A 23 18.68 -2.28 -25.08
CA VAL A 23 17.55 -2.82 -24.34
C VAL A 23 17.81 -2.81 -22.84
N VAL A 24 18.97 -3.28 -22.42
CA VAL A 24 19.38 -3.29 -21.01
C VAL A 24 19.46 -1.87 -20.45
N LEU A 25 19.98 -0.94 -21.24
CA LEU A 25 20.07 0.47 -20.85
C LEU A 25 18.67 1.08 -20.61
N ILE A 26 17.74 0.85 -21.52
CA ILE A 26 16.36 1.33 -21.41
C ILE A 26 15.69 0.73 -20.19
N LEU A 27 15.82 -0.57 -20.00
CA LEU A 27 15.24 -1.26 -18.84
C LEU A 27 15.83 -0.74 -17.52
N GLY A 28 17.12 -0.46 -17.48
CA GLY A 28 17.78 0.10 -16.30
C GLY A 28 17.24 1.48 -15.93
N VAL A 29 17.07 2.36 -16.91
CA VAL A 29 16.53 3.71 -16.71
C VAL A 29 15.08 3.63 -16.24
N LEU A 30 14.25 2.82 -16.89
CA LEU A 30 12.86 2.65 -16.52
C LEU A 30 12.71 2.07 -15.11
N SER A 31 13.53 1.11 -14.74
CA SER A 31 13.53 0.52 -13.41
C SER A 31 13.87 1.56 -12.33
N GLY A 32 14.83 2.43 -12.60
CA GLY A 32 15.20 3.51 -11.69
C GLY A 32 14.05 4.48 -11.44
N VAL A 33 13.34 4.87 -12.50
CA VAL A 33 12.18 5.76 -12.41
C VAL A 33 11.05 5.11 -11.61
N VAL A 34 10.78 3.83 -11.86
CA VAL A 34 9.72 3.10 -11.16
C VAL A 34 10.02 2.99 -9.66
N VAL A 35 11.24 2.66 -9.28
CA VAL A 35 11.64 2.56 -7.87
C VAL A 35 11.47 3.90 -7.15
N PHE A 36 11.84 5.00 -7.78
CA PHE A 36 11.67 6.34 -7.23
C PHE A 36 10.19 6.70 -7.05
N ALA A 37 9.36 6.41 -8.06
CA ALA A 37 7.92 6.68 -8.03
C ALA A 37 7.22 5.86 -6.94
N VAL A 38 7.56 4.58 -6.80
CA VAL A 38 7.00 3.69 -5.77
C VAL A 38 7.35 4.18 -4.37
N SER A 39 8.56 4.68 -4.15
CA SER A 39 8.97 5.26 -2.86
C SER A 39 8.09 6.45 -2.46
N ASN A 40 7.80 7.36 -3.39
CA ASN A 40 6.93 8.50 -3.15
C ASN A 40 5.48 8.07 -2.89
N PHE A 41 4.96 7.12 -3.67
CA PHE A 41 3.63 6.58 -3.48
C PHE A 41 3.46 5.87 -2.14
N ASN A 42 4.51 5.23 -1.66
CA ASN A 42 4.46 4.54 -0.37
C ASN A 42 4.18 5.52 0.78
N ASN A 43 4.83 6.67 0.78
CA ASN A 43 4.59 7.70 1.79
C ASN A 43 3.18 8.29 1.69
N GLN A 44 2.71 8.57 0.48
CA GLN A 44 1.35 9.04 0.23
C GLN A 44 0.31 7.98 0.60
N GLY A 45 0.61 6.70 0.34
CA GLY A 45 -0.24 5.58 0.71
C GLY A 45 -0.40 5.44 2.22
N VAL A 46 0.67 5.63 2.98
CA VAL A 46 0.63 5.62 4.45
C VAL A 46 -0.26 6.74 4.98
N GLU A 47 -0.09 7.95 4.47
CA GLU A 47 -0.91 9.09 4.86
C GLU A 47 -2.40 8.85 4.54
N ALA A 48 -2.70 8.37 3.33
CA ALA A 48 -4.05 8.08 2.90
C ALA A 48 -4.68 6.95 3.75
N ALA A 49 -3.93 5.91 4.06
CA ALA A 49 -4.38 4.81 4.91
C ALA A 49 -4.67 5.27 6.33
N CYS A 50 -3.82 6.13 6.88
CA CYS A 50 -4.01 6.72 8.20
C CYS A 50 -5.30 7.54 8.26
N LYS A 51 -5.52 8.43 7.29
CA LYS A 51 -6.73 9.24 7.20
C LYS A 51 -7.98 8.38 7.00
N ALA A 52 -7.89 7.31 6.22
CA ALA A 52 -8.99 6.38 6.01
C ALA A 52 -9.34 5.64 7.30
N ASP A 53 -8.36 5.22 8.07
CA ASP A 53 -8.58 4.55 9.35
C ASP A 53 -9.21 5.50 10.37
N VAL A 54 -8.77 6.75 10.44
CA VAL A 54 -9.39 7.78 11.28
C VAL A 54 -10.88 7.93 10.93
N LYS A 55 -11.17 8.02 9.65
CA LYS A 55 -12.56 8.16 9.16
C LYS A 55 -13.39 6.93 9.47
N ASN A 56 -12.84 5.75 9.29
CA ASN A 56 -13.52 4.50 9.59
C ASN A 56 -13.84 4.36 11.07
N VAL A 57 -12.92 4.72 11.94
CA VAL A 57 -13.13 4.72 13.40
C VAL A 57 -14.21 5.74 13.78
N GLU A 58 -14.17 6.92 13.20
CA GLU A 58 -15.17 7.97 13.43
C GLU A 58 -16.57 7.49 13.06
N ILE A 59 -16.73 6.92 11.88
CA ILE A 59 -18.02 6.40 11.40
C ILE A 59 -18.50 5.24 12.28
N ALA A 60 -17.61 4.35 12.65
CA ALA A 60 -17.93 3.21 13.51
C ALA A 60 -18.37 3.66 14.90
N ASP A 61 -17.72 4.67 15.47
CA ASP A 61 -18.09 5.22 16.76
C ASP A 61 -19.44 5.94 16.69
N GLU A 62 -19.72 6.69 15.63
CA GLU A 62 -21.02 7.31 15.43
C GLU A 62 -22.14 6.26 15.36
N ALA A 63 -21.93 5.16 14.66
CA ALA A 63 -22.88 4.05 14.60
C ALA A 63 -23.05 3.40 15.97
N TYR A 64 -21.99 3.26 16.72
CA TYR A 64 -22.05 2.74 18.10
C TYR A 64 -22.85 3.66 19.01
N VAL A 65 -22.62 4.96 18.95
CA VAL A 65 -23.37 5.97 19.72
C VAL A 65 -24.87 5.91 19.40
N ALA A 66 -25.19 5.78 18.11
CA ALA A 66 -26.59 5.72 17.68
C ALA A 66 -27.34 4.54 18.30
N LYS A 67 -26.67 3.43 18.55
CA LYS A 67 -27.29 2.23 19.08
C LYS A 67 -27.14 2.09 20.61
N ASN A 68 -26.05 2.58 21.19
CA ASN A 68 -25.72 2.39 22.60
C ASN A 68 -25.81 3.66 23.44
N SER A 69 -26.16 4.79 22.85
CA SER A 69 -26.33 6.10 23.51
C SER A 69 -25.06 6.62 24.21
N GLY A 70 -23.87 6.16 23.76
CA GLY A 70 -22.59 6.61 24.29
C GLY A 70 -21.45 6.16 23.42
N HIS A 71 -20.32 6.79 23.57
CA HIS A 71 -19.13 6.46 22.80
C HIS A 71 -18.51 5.13 23.25
N ALA A 72 -17.92 4.41 22.33
CA ALA A 72 -17.12 3.23 22.66
C ALA A 72 -15.87 3.64 23.45
N ALA A 73 -15.44 2.80 24.36
CA ALA A 73 -14.28 3.08 25.19
C ALA A 73 -12.97 3.15 24.37
N ASP A 74 -12.84 2.27 23.37
CA ASP A 74 -11.67 2.18 22.50
C ASP A 74 -12.04 1.54 21.15
N THR A 75 -11.05 1.41 20.27
CA THR A 75 -11.25 0.76 18.97
C THR A 75 -11.57 -0.73 19.11
N LYS A 76 -11.03 -1.38 20.13
CA LYS A 76 -11.32 -2.79 20.40
C LYS A 76 -12.80 -3.01 20.70
N ALA A 77 -13.42 -2.11 21.45
CA ALA A 77 -14.84 -2.17 21.73
C ALA A 77 -15.68 -2.08 20.44
N LEU A 78 -15.26 -1.30 19.47
CA LEU A 78 -15.89 -1.20 18.15
C LEU A 78 -15.73 -2.52 17.36
N VAL A 79 -14.57 -3.14 17.42
CA VAL A 79 -14.34 -4.42 16.75
C VAL A 79 -15.20 -5.52 17.40
N ASP A 80 -15.23 -5.59 18.72
CA ASP A 80 -16.00 -6.59 19.47
C ASP A 80 -17.51 -6.44 19.22
N ALA A 81 -17.97 -5.20 19.04
CA ALA A 81 -19.39 -4.91 18.76
C ALA A 81 -19.75 -5.12 17.28
N GLY A 82 -18.78 -5.37 16.40
CA GLY A 82 -19.00 -5.62 14.97
C GLY A 82 -19.07 -4.37 14.10
N TYR A 83 -18.76 -3.19 14.61
CA TYR A 83 -18.77 -1.93 13.84
C TYR A 83 -17.46 -1.70 13.08
N LEU A 84 -16.37 -2.29 13.53
CA LEU A 84 -15.09 -2.33 12.82
C LEU A 84 -14.70 -3.79 12.56
N ARG A 85 -14.13 -4.04 11.41
CA ARG A 85 -13.63 -5.37 11.05
C ARG A 85 -12.32 -5.68 11.77
N GLU A 86 -11.44 -4.69 11.84
CA GLU A 86 -10.12 -4.80 12.43
C GLU A 86 -9.72 -3.45 13.03
N ALA A 87 -9.08 -3.49 14.18
CA ALA A 87 -8.59 -2.28 14.81
C ALA A 87 -7.35 -1.76 14.05
N PRO A 88 -7.26 -0.41 13.82
CA PRO A 88 -6.04 0.14 13.25
C PRO A 88 -4.86 -0.02 14.20
N PRO A 89 -3.60 0.16 13.72
CA PRO A 89 -2.44 0.08 14.60
C PRO A 89 -2.54 1.04 15.78
N ALA A 90 -2.27 0.55 16.98
CA ALA A 90 -2.35 1.34 18.21
C ALA A 90 -1.06 2.10 18.52
N ALA A 91 0.04 1.72 17.88
CA ALA A 91 1.34 2.36 18.09
C ALA A 91 2.18 2.27 16.82
N VAL A 92 3.03 3.27 16.61
CA VAL A 92 4.02 3.26 15.53
C VAL A 92 5.16 2.32 15.93
N GLY A 93 5.57 1.45 15.01
CA GLY A 93 6.63 0.47 15.22
C GLY A 93 6.16 -0.94 14.87
N GLY A 94 7.08 -1.90 14.83
CA GLY A 94 6.77 -3.29 14.46
C GLY A 94 6.18 -3.44 13.07
N GLY A 95 6.57 -2.58 12.12
CA GLY A 95 6.04 -2.54 10.76
C GLY A 95 4.92 -1.52 10.54
N ALA A 96 4.32 -0.99 11.60
CA ALA A 96 3.29 0.05 11.47
C ALA A 96 3.94 1.44 11.35
N LYS A 97 3.56 2.17 10.33
CA LYS A 97 4.08 3.52 10.05
C LYS A 97 3.19 4.63 10.60
N TYR A 98 1.99 4.30 11.03
CA TYR A 98 1.06 5.22 11.66
C TYR A 98 0.30 4.48 12.77
N ALA A 99 -0.38 5.24 13.59
CA ALA A 99 -1.24 4.71 14.64
C ALA A 99 -2.51 5.54 14.74
N VAL A 100 -3.62 4.87 15.00
CA VAL A 100 -4.91 5.52 15.25
C VAL A 100 -5.50 4.91 16.51
N THR A 101 -5.76 5.72 17.50
CA THR A 101 -6.35 5.29 18.77
C THR A 101 -7.60 6.11 19.05
N MET A 102 -8.48 5.53 19.85
CA MET A 102 -9.68 6.21 20.30
C MET A 102 -9.86 5.98 21.81
N THR A 103 -10.25 7.00 22.51
CA THR A 103 -10.59 6.93 23.92
C THR A 103 -11.87 7.71 24.15
N ASN A 104 -12.95 7.03 24.51
CA ASN A 104 -14.25 7.62 24.79
C ASN A 104 -14.73 8.61 23.71
N GLY A 105 -14.55 8.24 22.44
CA GLY A 105 -14.98 9.04 21.30
C GLY A 105 -13.95 10.05 20.81
N VAL A 106 -12.83 10.22 21.50
CA VAL A 106 -11.72 11.08 21.05
C VAL A 106 -10.74 10.26 20.23
N ILE A 107 -10.58 10.60 18.96
CA ILE A 107 -9.69 9.90 18.04
C ILE A 107 -8.37 10.65 17.97
N THR A 108 -7.27 9.92 18.18
CA THR A 108 -5.91 10.44 18.09
C THR A 108 -5.16 9.66 17.03
N SER A 109 -4.47 10.37 16.16
CA SER A 109 -3.65 9.75 15.11
C SER A 109 -2.22 10.26 15.18
N VAL A 110 -1.29 9.39 14.82
CA VAL A 110 0.15 9.69 14.73
C VAL A 110 0.63 9.16 13.39
N GLY A 111 1.39 9.98 12.67
CA GLY A 111 1.95 9.57 11.38
C GLY A 111 1.07 9.85 10.17
N CYS A 112 0.01 10.61 10.35
CA CYS A 112 -0.77 11.10 9.21
C CYS A 112 -0.45 12.57 8.90
#